data_9358ec607ac96cf80a434047da2de572
#
_entry.id   9358ec607ac96cf80a434047da2de572
#
_cell.length_a   1.000
_cell.length_b   1.000
_cell.length_c   1.000
_cell.angle_alpha   90.00
_cell.angle_beta   90.00
_cell.angle_gamma   90.00
#
_symmetry.space_group_name_H-M   'P 1'
#
loop_
_entity.id
_entity.type
_entity.pdbx_description
1 polymer ?
#
loop_
_entity_poly.entity_id
_entity_poly.type
_entity_poly.pdbx_seq_one_letter_code
_entity_poly.pdbx_strand_id
1 'polypeptide(L)'
;WAGVTVAKKESQIKKAYYDGSKELIAVDLPGAYSMSPFTSEESITSGYVKNEHPDVIINIVDATNLSRSLFFTTQLLELGVPVVVALNKSDINEKKETKINTELLSQKLGCPVLKTVSTSDEGLKEVVAQAAELEGAGQKAPYVQGDVNLHDKDEVEAADRKRFAFVNAIVKEVENRKVLTKDKTIGDKIDSVITHPVIGIAIFAVVMYLVFYISQSTLGTYLADILTGWIEQFQGWATDSLEKANASAFLVSLLCDGIIGGVGAVVGFLPLVMVMYFLIALLEDCGYMSRATVVLDPIFKRVGLSGKSVIPMIIGTGCG
;
A
#
# COMPACT_ATOMS: atom_id res chain seq x y z
N TRP A 1 3.85 1.42 -0.03
CA TRP A 1 3.07 0.29 -0.60
C TRP A 1 2.96 0.53 -2.10
N ALA A 2 3.48 -0.38 -2.91
CA ALA A 2 3.25 -0.34 -4.34
C ALA A 2 1.73 -0.42 -4.59
N GLY A 3 1.17 0.53 -5.38
CA GLY A 3 -0.25 0.56 -5.70
C GLY A 3 -1.12 1.50 -4.86
N VAL A 4 -0.55 2.22 -3.89
CA VAL A 4 -1.30 3.23 -3.09
C VAL A 4 -1.31 4.60 -3.78
N THR A 5 -0.19 4.98 -4.41
CA THR A 5 -0.10 6.25 -5.14
C THR A 5 -0.43 6.00 -6.61
N VAL A 6 -1.59 6.49 -7.06
CA VAL A 6 -2.09 6.32 -8.43
C VAL A 6 -1.78 7.53 -9.30
N ALA A 7 -1.40 8.68 -8.69
CA ALA A 7 -1.06 9.92 -9.37
C ALA A 7 0.08 10.63 -8.64
N LYS A 8 0.82 11.49 -9.34
CA LYS A 8 1.86 12.33 -8.73
C LYS A 8 1.26 13.22 -7.63
N LYS A 9 1.98 13.34 -6.50
CA LYS A 9 1.61 14.23 -5.42
C LYS A 9 2.80 15.12 -5.06
N GLU A 10 2.60 16.42 -5.11
CA GLU A 10 3.61 17.41 -4.78
C GLU A 10 3.43 17.90 -3.34
N SER A 11 4.52 18.04 -2.60
CA SER A 11 4.52 18.51 -1.22
C SER A 11 5.80 19.25 -0.92
N GLN A 12 5.68 20.35 -0.20
CA GLN A 12 6.85 21.09 0.32
C GLN A 12 7.49 20.29 1.47
N ILE A 13 8.82 20.18 1.46
CA ILE A 13 9.56 19.51 2.55
C ILE A 13 9.49 20.37 3.81
N LYS A 14 9.08 19.73 4.92
CA LYS A 14 8.98 20.42 6.21
C LYS A 14 10.36 20.84 6.73
N LYS A 15 10.43 22.01 7.38
CA LYS A 15 11.65 22.52 8.04
C LYS A 15 12.25 21.56 9.09
N ALA A 16 11.45 20.63 9.61
CA ALA A 16 11.92 19.59 10.51
C ALA A 16 12.93 18.61 9.85
N TYR A 17 12.84 18.44 8.52
CA TYR A 17 13.74 17.56 7.76
C TYR A 17 14.82 18.29 6.97
N TYR A 18 14.60 19.59 6.67
CA TYR A 18 15.58 20.42 5.96
C TYR A 18 15.51 21.85 6.46
N ASP A 19 16.63 22.35 6.99
CA ASP A 19 16.76 23.71 7.55
C ASP A 19 17.68 24.60 6.66
N GLY A 20 17.86 24.22 5.41
CA GLY A 20 18.63 25.01 4.43
C GLY A 20 17.86 26.19 3.88
N SER A 21 18.57 27.08 3.17
CA SER A 21 18.01 28.29 2.55
C SER A 21 17.16 28.03 1.29
N LYS A 22 17.22 26.82 0.73
CA LYS A 22 16.49 26.44 -0.49
C LYS A 22 15.10 25.92 -0.12
N GLU A 23 14.12 26.25 -0.92
CA GLU A 23 12.80 25.64 -0.86
C GLU A 23 12.81 24.33 -1.67
N LEU A 24 12.54 23.20 -0.99
CA LEU A 24 12.53 21.89 -1.60
C LEU A 24 11.10 21.38 -1.77
N ILE A 25 10.76 20.96 -2.98
CA ILE A 25 9.48 20.33 -3.32
C ILE A 25 9.73 18.85 -3.55
N ALA A 26 9.10 18.00 -2.75
CA ALA A 26 9.10 16.57 -2.94
C ALA A 26 7.90 16.18 -3.81
N VAL A 27 8.16 15.38 -4.83
CA VAL A 27 7.14 14.81 -5.70
C VAL A 27 7.08 13.31 -5.44
N ASP A 28 5.98 12.85 -4.83
CA ASP A 28 5.71 11.44 -4.60
C ASP A 28 5.13 10.82 -5.88
N LEU A 29 5.80 9.78 -6.36
CA LEU A 29 5.44 9.07 -7.57
C LEU A 29 4.97 7.65 -7.24
N PRO A 30 4.10 7.06 -8.09
CA PRO A 30 3.72 5.66 -7.93
C PRO A 30 4.95 4.75 -7.87
N GLY A 31 4.87 3.72 -7.02
CA GLY A 31 5.96 2.74 -6.88
C GLY A 31 6.23 2.00 -8.19
N ALA A 32 7.46 2.03 -8.64
CA ALA A 32 7.90 1.36 -9.86
C ALA A 32 9.03 0.37 -9.57
N TYR A 33 9.05 -0.72 -10.32
CA TYR A 33 10.12 -1.72 -10.25
C TYR A 33 10.97 -1.73 -11.52
N SER A 34 10.53 -1.07 -12.57
CA SER A 34 11.21 -0.95 -13.85
C SER A 34 10.84 0.36 -14.55
N MET A 35 11.80 0.89 -15.33
CA MET A 35 11.56 2.01 -16.25
C MET A 35 10.92 1.57 -17.57
N SER A 36 10.82 0.26 -17.81
CA SER A 36 10.06 -0.29 -18.94
C SER A 36 8.59 -0.40 -18.51
N PRO A 37 7.68 0.42 -19.07
CA PRO A 37 6.33 0.55 -18.54
C PRO A 37 5.46 -0.65 -18.94
N PHE A 38 5.37 -1.64 -18.06
CA PHE A 38 4.41 -2.75 -18.20
C PHE A 38 3.11 -2.47 -17.45
N THR A 39 3.13 -1.52 -16.50
CA THR A 39 1.94 -1.11 -15.73
C THR A 39 1.69 0.38 -15.93
N SER A 40 0.45 0.82 -15.68
CA SER A 40 0.09 2.24 -15.70
C SER A 40 0.89 3.07 -14.70
N GLU A 41 1.20 2.50 -13.55
CA GLU A 41 1.98 3.11 -12.47
C GLU A 41 3.44 3.34 -12.89
N GLU A 42 4.08 2.34 -13.49
CA GLU A 42 5.44 2.45 -14.04
C GLU A 42 5.51 3.46 -15.19
N SER A 43 4.44 3.55 -16.01
CA SER A 43 4.34 4.53 -17.09
C SER A 43 4.34 5.97 -16.55
N ILE A 44 3.63 6.24 -15.44
CA ILE A 44 3.58 7.58 -14.82
C ILE A 44 4.97 7.95 -14.28
N THR A 45 5.61 7.06 -13.54
CA THR A 45 6.95 7.30 -12.96
C THR A 45 8.01 7.49 -14.04
N SER A 46 8.04 6.61 -15.03
CA SER A 46 8.96 6.70 -16.17
C SER A 46 8.74 7.98 -16.98
N GLY A 47 7.48 8.32 -17.25
CA GLY A 47 7.12 9.55 -17.96
C GLY A 47 7.53 10.81 -17.22
N TYR A 48 7.31 10.85 -15.90
CA TYR A 48 7.70 11.99 -15.08
C TYR A 48 9.22 12.22 -15.10
N VAL A 49 10.00 11.18 -14.80
CA VAL A 49 11.47 11.31 -14.73
C VAL A 49 12.06 11.71 -16.07
N LYS A 50 11.50 11.22 -17.19
CA LYS A 50 12.01 11.54 -18.54
C LYS A 50 11.60 12.93 -19.03
N ASN A 51 10.41 13.41 -18.68
CA ASN A 51 9.84 14.62 -19.28
C ASN A 51 9.96 15.85 -18.37
N GLU A 52 9.88 15.68 -17.05
CA GLU A 52 9.88 16.82 -16.09
C GLU A 52 11.28 17.13 -15.55
N HIS A 53 12.28 16.30 -15.85
CA HIS A 53 13.69 16.52 -15.50
C HIS A 53 13.90 16.96 -14.04
N PRO A 54 13.58 16.09 -13.04
CA PRO A 54 13.78 16.42 -11.64
C PRO A 54 15.27 16.73 -11.34
N ASP A 55 15.54 17.65 -10.42
CA ASP A 55 16.92 18.02 -10.06
C ASP A 55 17.67 16.86 -9.38
N VAL A 56 16.98 16.09 -8.54
CA VAL A 56 17.53 14.91 -7.82
C VAL A 56 16.43 13.88 -7.61
N ILE A 57 16.79 12.60 -7.66
CA ILE A 57 15.92 11.48 -7.38
C ILE A 57 16.32 10.85 -6.05
N ILE A 58 15.40 10.77 -5.09
CA ILE A 58 15.53 9.95 -3.89
C ILE A 58 14.90 8.59 -4.19
N ASN A 59 15.73 7.57 -4.34
CA ASN A 59 15.26 6.21 -4.60
C ASN A 59 15.20 5.39 -3.30
N ILE A 60 14.00 5.02 -2.89
CA ILE A 60 13.77 4.23 -1.69
C ILE A 60 13.95 2.75 -2.01
N VAL A 61 15.00 2.17 -1.45
CA VAL A 61 15.43 0.79 -1.67
C VAL A 61 15.09 -0.06 -0.44
N ASP A 62 14.39 -1.17 -0.66
CA ASP A 62 14.10 -2.13 0.41
C ASP A 62 15.36 -2.95 0.75
N ALA A 63 15.94 -2.71 1.91
CA ALA A 63 17.13 -3.40 2.39
C ALA A 63 16.92 -4.91 2.55
N THR A 64 15.69 -5.38 2.73
CA THR A 64 15.38 -6.81 2.88
C THR A 64 15.31 -7.56 1.54
N ASN A 65 15.19 -6.80 0.42
CA ASN A 65 15.16 -7.35 -0.94
C ASN A 65 16.02 -6.51 -1.90
N LEU A 66 17.32 -6.50 -1.60
CA LEU A 66 18.27 -5.60 -2.23
C LEU A 66 18.37 -5.80 -3.76
N SER A 67 18.47 -7.05 -4.22
CA SER A 67 18.61 -7.35 -5.65
C SER A 67 17.46 -6.79 -6.50
N ARG A 68 16.22 -6.93 -6.03
CA ARG A 68 15.06 -6.44 -6.77
C ARG A 68 15.01 -4.92 -6.80
N SER A 69 15.32 -4.29 -5.68
CA SER A 69 15.29 -2.84 -5.57
C SER A 69 16.42 -2.16 -6.35
N LEU A 70 17.63 -2.74 -6.34
CA LEU A 70 18.76 -2.20 -7.08
C LEU A 70 18.63 -2.35 -8.61
N PHE A 71 17.82 -3.26 -9.09
CA PHE A 71 17.50 -3.35 -10.52
C PHE A 71 16.96 -2.02 -11.04
N PHE A 72 15.95 -1.49 -10.37
CA PHE A 72 15.38 -0.18 -10.71
C PHE A 72 16.36 0.97 -10.48
N THR A 73 17.15 0.93 -9.40
CA THR A 73 18.20 1.92 -9.11
C THR A 73 19.17 2.07 -10.28
N THR A 74 19.62 0.95 -10.86
CA THR A 74 20.57 0.98 -12.01
C THR A 74 19.94 1.61 -13.25
N GLN A 75 18.64 1.47 -13.45
CA GLN A 75 17.93 2.13 -14.56
C GLN A 75 17.78 3.64 -14.32
N LEU A 76 17.54 4.07 -13.07
CA LEU A 76 17.49 5.50 -12.74
C LEU A 76 18.84 6.18 -12.94
N LEU A 77 19.93 5.53 -12.56
CA LEU A 77 21.30 6.07 -12.74
C LEU A 77 21.68 6.26 -14.22
N GLU A 78 21.12 5.45 -15.13
CA GLU A 78 21.33 5.63 -16.58
C GLU A 78 20.70 6.90 -17.15
N LEU A 79 19.70 7.48 -16.47
CA LEU A 79 19.02 8.68 -16.96
C LEU A 79 19.86 9.96 -16.81
N GLY A 80 21.00 9.89 -16.09
CA GLY A 80 21.89 11.04 -15.88
C GLY A 80 21.37 12.05 -14.84
N VAL A 81 20.23 11.80 -14.21
CA VAL A 81 19.74 12.60 -13.08
C VAL A 81 20.42 12.13 -11.80
N PRO A 82 20.90 13.05 -10.92
CA PRO A 82 21.49 12.65 -9.63
C PRO A 82 20.54 11.81 -8.78
N VAL A 83 21.05 10.71 -8.25
CA VAL A 83 20.27 9.77 -7.42
C VAL A 83 20.89 9.64 -6.04
N VAL A 84 20.07 9.70 -5.00
CA VAL A 84 20.40 9.30 -3.63
C VAL A 84 19.62 8.03 -3.31
N VAL A 85 20.29 7.02 -2.79
CA VAL A 85 19.65 5.78 -2.35
C VAL A 85 19.33 5.86 -0.86
N ALA A 86 18.05 5.82 -0.52
CA ALA A 86 17.56 5.66 0.84
C ALA A 86 17.34 4.15 1.10
N LEU A 87 18.29 3.52 1.80
CA LEU A 87 18.23 2.08 2.13
C LEU A 87 17.31 1.87 3.33
N ASN A 88 16.02 1.70 3.06
CA ASN A 88 14.97 1.62 4.05
C ASN A 88 14.82 0.22 4.65
N LYS A 89 14.18 0.12 5.82
CA LYS A 89 14.03 -1.11 6.62
C LYS A 89 15.35 -1.67 7.15
N SER A 90 16.33 -0.81 7.39
CA SER A 90 17.65 -1.21 7.90
C SER A 90 17.57 -1.90 9.26
N ASP A 91 16.61 -1.51 10.11
CA ASP A 91 16.29 -2.14 11.40
C ASP A 91 15.87 -3.63 11.28
N ILE A 92 15.17 -3.99 10.21
CA ILE A 92 14.76 -5.37 9.95
C ILE A 92 15.97 -6.24 9.59
N ASN A 93 16.91 -5.68 8.82
CA ASN A 93 18.14 -6.38 8.48
C ASN A 93 19.04 -6.58 9.71
N GLU A 94 19.11 -5.60 10.60
CA GLU A 94 19.86 -5.73 11.86
C GLU A 94 19.25 -6.84 12.73
N LYS A 95 17.93 -6.90 12.86
CA LYS A 95 17.22 -7.99 13.56
C LYS A 95 17.47 -9.37 12.92
N LYS A 96 17.69 -9.44 11.61
CA LYS A 96 17.98 -10.67 10.86
C LYS A 96 19.49 -10.96 10.77
N GLU A 97 20.33 -10.23 11.47
CA GLU A 97 21.80 -10.30 11.39
C GLU A 97 22.35 -10.19 9.95
N THR A 98 21.61 -9.55 9.06
CA THR A 98 22.06 -9.25 7.69
C THR A 98 22.74 -7.90 7.69
N LYS A 99 24.00 -7.87 7.31
CA LYS A 99 24.78 -6.63 7.21
C LYS A 99 24.96 -6.23 5.75
N ILE A 100 24.63 -4.99 5.42
CA ILE A 100 24.89 -4.38 4.12
C ILE A 100 25.99 -3.33 4.31
N ASN A 101 27.07 -3.47 3.55
CA ASN A 101 28.13 -2.48 3.53
C ASN A 101 27.71 -1.30 2.62
N THR A 102 27.18 -0.24 3.22
CA THR A 102 26.67 0.93 2.51
C THR A 102 27.76 1.73 1.79
N GLU A 103 28.98 1.76 2.35
CA GLU A 103 30.11 2.44 1.72
C GLU A 103 30.54 1.75 0.42
N LEU A 104 30.68 0.42 0.47
CA LEU A 104 31.02 -0.37 -0.73
C LEU A 104 29.87 -0.31 -1.75
N LEU A 105 28.61 -0.35 -1.30
CA LEU A 105 27.45 -0.21 -2.17
C LEU A 105 27.43 1.17 -2.86
N SER A 106 27.71 2.24 -2.12
CA SER A 106 27.85 3.59 -2.66
C SER A 106 28.93 3.69 -3.73
N GLN A 107 30.10 3.10 -3.47
CA GLN A 107 31.20 3.04 -4.44
C GLN A 107 30.82 2.27 -5.72
N LYS A 108 30.15 1.13 -5.57
CA LYS A 108 29.73 0.28 -6.70
C LYS A 108 28.61 0.91 -7.55
N LEU A 109 27.69 1.66 -6.92
CA LEU A 109 26.62 2.36 -7.62
C LEU A 109 27.05 3.72 -8.16
N GLY A 110 28.09 4.34 -7.60
CA GLY A 110 28.51 5.70 -7.94
C GLY A 110 27.54 6.77 -7.43
N CYS A 111 26.74 6.48 -6.39
CA CYS A 111 25.79 7.39 -5.77
C CYS A 111 25.77 7.22 -4.25
N PRO A 112 25.37 8.25 -3.48
CA PRO A 112 25.22 8.14 -2.03
C PRO A 112 24.18 7.10 -1.63
N VAL A 113 24.52 6.29 -0.62
CA VAL A 113 23.64 5.28 -0.03
C VAL A 113 23.54 5.53 1.47
N LEU A 114 22.36 5.87 1.95
CA LEU A 114 22.11 6.20 3.35
C LEU A 114 21.08 5.22 3.94
N LYS A 115 21.37 4.74 5.14
CA LYS A 115 20.42 3.88 5.87
C LYS A 115 19.26 4.71 6.38
N THR A 116 18.04 4.17 6.27
CA THR A 116 16.84 4.82 6.77
C THR A 116 15.90 3.82 7.43
N VAL A 117 15.11 4.33 8.39
CA VAL A 117 14.00 3.62 9.00
C VAL A 117 12.81 4.57 8.99
N SER A 118 11.95 4.50 7.98
CA SER A 118 10.86 5.47 7.79
C SER A 118 9.79 5.45 8.88
N THR A 119 9.74 4.40 9.71
CA THR A 119 8.83 4.32 10.87
C THR A 119 9.32 5.07 12.10
N SER A 120 10.62 5.40 12.18
CA SER A 120 11.26 6.13 13.28
C SER A 120 11.92 7.43 12.85
N ASP A 121 11.70 7.86 11.60
CA ASP A 121 12.33 9.05 10.97
C ASP A 121 13.87 9.02 10.94
N GLU A 122 14.50 7.89 11.25
CA GLU A 122 15.94 7.72 11.26
C GLU A 122 16.52 7.81 9.85
N GLY A 123 17.56 8.62 9.67
CA GLY A 123 18.28 8.81 8.40
C GLY A 123 17.53 9.70 7.39
N LEU A 124 16.31 10.16 7.66
CA LEU A 124 15.54 10.95 6.68
C LEU A 124 16.11 12.34 6.47
N LYS A 125 16.62 13.00 7.53
CA LYS A 125 17.24 14.33 7.41
C LYS A 125 18.51 14.26 6.58
N GLU A 126 19.31 13.26 6.79
CA GLU A 126 20.56 13.02 6.08
C GLU A 126 20.31 12.78 4.59
N VAL A 127 19.27 12.00 4.25
CA VAL A 127 18.88 11.76 2.85
C VAL A 127 18.45 13.05 2.17
N VAL A 128 17.63 13.88 2.83
CA VAL A 128 17.16 15.16 2.26
C VAL A 128 18.32 16.14 2.12
N ALA A 129 19.21 16.23 3.11
CA ALA A 129 20.39 17.10 3.05
C ALA A 129 21.32 16.68 1.91
N GLN A 130 21.59 15.37 1.78
CA GLN A 130 22.41 14.82 0.71
C GLN A 130 21.80 15.04 -0.67
N ALA A 131 20.46 14.93 -0.80
CA ALA A 131 19.75 15.24 -2.04
C ALA A 131 19.92 16.72 -2.43
N ALA A 132 19.79 17.64 -1.45
CA ALA A 132 19.97 19.08 -1.69
C ALA A 132 21.41 19.45 -2.13
N GLU A 133 22.41 18.70 -1.66
CA GLU A 133 23.82 18.89 -2.05
C GLU A 133 24.12 18.37 -3.46
N LEU A 134 23.38 17.37 -3.92
CA LEU A 134 23.59 16.74 -5.23
C LEU A 134 22.93 17.48 -6.40
N GLU A 135 22.19 18.54 -6.16
CA GLU A 135 21.60 19.36 -7.22
C GLU A 135 22.69 19.81 -8.21
N GLY A 136 22.50 19.49 -9.49
CA GLY A 136 23.47 19.82 -10.54
C GLY A 136 24.76 18.99 -10.57
N ALA A 137 24.91 18.00 -9.68
CA ALA A 137 26.05 17.11 -9.67
C ALA A 137 25.95 16.09 -10.82
N GLY A 138 27.06 15.86 -11.54
CA GLY A 138 27.13 14.78 -12.52
C GLY A 138 27.35 13.44 -11.81
N GLN A 139 26.49 12.46 -12.10
CA GLN A 139 26.71 11.07 -11.69
C GLN A 139 26.96 10.17 -12.89
N LYS A 140 27.85 9.19 -12.71
CA LYS A 140 28.16 8.22 -13.76
C LYS A 140 27.44 6.92 -13.48
N ALA A 141 26.65 6.44 -14.44
CA ALA A 141 25.98 5.15 -14.32
C ALA A 141 26.99 4.01 -14.22
N PRO A 142 26.87 3.10 -13.25
CA PRO A 142 27.75 1.95 -13.09
C PRO A 142 27.49 0.86 -14.14
N TYR A 143 26.33 0.89 -14.75
CA TYR A 143 25.88 -0.02 -15.79
C TYR A 143 25.16 0.79 -16.87
N VAL A 144 25.49 0.57 -18.11
CA VAL A 144 24.82 1.17 -19.27
C VAL A 144 24.33 0.03 -20.16
N GLN A 145 23.04 -0.01 -20.36
CA GLN A 145 22.42 -0.96 -21.27
C GLN A 145 22.44 -0.37 -22.67
N GLY A 146 22.96 -1.11 -23.65
CA GLY A 146 22.90 -0.69 -25.05
C GLY A 146 21.46 -0.60 -25.58
N ASP A 147 21.32 -0.17 -26.83
CA ASP A 147 20.01 -0.10 -27.49
C ASP A 147 19.32 -1.46 -27.50
N VAL A 148 18.11 -1.50 -26.98
CA VAL A 148 17.26 -2.69 -26.90
C VAL A 148 15.94 -2.37 -27.60
N ASN A 149 15.51 -3.24 -28.49
CA ASN A 149 14.21 -3.11 -29.11
C ASN A 149 13.10 -3.48 -28.09
N LEU A 150 12.42 -2.47 -27.57
CA LEU A 150 11.36 -2.64 -26.55
C LEU A 150 10.15 -3.43 -27.06
N HIS A 151 10.00 -3.63 -28.39
CA HIS A 151 8.93 -4.42 -28.97
C HIS A 151 9.28 -5.91 -29.08
N ASP A 152 10.55 -6.28 -28.90
CA ASP A 152 11.03 -7.67 -28.89
C ASP A 152 11.18 -8.16 -27.45
N LYS A 153 10.28 -9.06 -27.01
CA LYS A 153 10.28 -9.61 -25.66
C LYS A 153 11.56 -10.39 -25.33
N ASP A 154 12.10 -11.11 -26.28
CA ASP A 154 13.27 -11.96 -26.05
C ASP A 154 14.51 -11.10 -25.86
N GLU A 155 14.63 -10.00 -26.60
CA GLU A 155 15.70 -9.03 -26.46
C GLU A 155 15.62 -8.28 -25.13
N VAL A 156 14.42 -7.84 -24.72
CA VAL A 156 14.17 -7.21 -23.41
C VAL A 156 14.50 -8.16 -22.28
N GLU A 157 14.04 -9.42 -22.33
CA GLU A 157 14.37 -10.41 -21.29
C GLU A 157 15.88 -10.71 -21.22
N ALA A 158 16.56 -10.77 -22.35
CA ALA A 158 18.02 -11.00 -22.37
C ALA A 158 18.78 -9.82 -21.76
N ALA A 159 18.32 -8.61 -22.02
CA ALA A 159 18.87 -7.38 -21.46
C ALA A 159 18.64 -7.29 -19.94
N ASP A 160 17.43 -7.60 -19.49
CA ASP A 160 17.08 -7.65 -18.06
C ASP A 160 17.89 -8.71 -17.31
N ARG A 161 18.09 -9.89 -17.89
CA ARG A 161 18.98 -10.94 -17.32
C ARG A 161 20.41 -10.45 -17.11
N LYS A 162 20.97 -9.70 -18.06
CA LYS A 162 22.32 -9.12 -17.94
C LYS A 162 22.37 -8.10 -16.80
N ARG A 163 21.36 -7.22 -16.71
CA ARG A 163 21.25 -6.23 -15.62
C ARG A 163 21.10 -6.92 -14.26
N PHE A 164 20.23 -7.94 -14.15
CA PHE A 164 20.12 -8.72 -12.93
C PHE A 164 21.39 -9.44 -12.54
N ALA A 165 22.16 -9.95 -13.51
CA ALA A 165 23.45 -10.57 -13.24
C ALA A 165 24.45 -9.55 -12.66
N PHE A 166 24.50 -8.33 -13.21
CA PHE A 166 25.30 -7.22 -12.69
C PHE A 166 24.89 -6.84 -11.26
N VAL A 167 23.58 -6.63 -11.02
CA VAL A 167 23.05 -6.30 -9.69
C VAL A 167 23.36 -7.40 -8.68
N ASN A 168 23.17 -8.67 -9.04
CA ASN A 168 23.44 -9.79 -8.16
C ASN A 168 24.93 -9.93 -7.82
N ALA A 169 25.82 -9.56 -8.73
CA ALA A 169 27.26 -9.50 -8.43
C ALA A 169 27.57 -8.45 -7.35
N ILE A 170 26.98 -7.26 -7.46
CA ILE A 170 27.11 -6.22 -6.42
C ILE A 170 26.55 -6.71 -5.09
N VAL A 171 25.31 -7.22 -5.08
CA VAL A 171 24.66 -7.69 -3.85
C VAL A 171 25.49 -8.76 -3.14
N LYS A 172 26.08 -9.69 -3.89
CA LYS A 172 26.93 -10.75 -3.34
C LYS A 172 28.19 -10.20 -2.63
N GLU A 173 28.70 -9.06 -3.07
CA GLU A 173 29.88 -8.43 -2.46
C GLU A 173 29.52 -7.56 -1.24
N VAL A 174 28.36 -6.88 -1.27
CA VAL A 174 27.97 -5.89 -0.27
C VAL A 174 27.11 -6.45 0.85
N GLU A 175 26.41 -7.56 0.60
CA GLU A 175 25.48 -8.17 1.55
C GLU A 175 26.11 -9.39 2.23
N ASN A 176 26.21 -9.35 3.54
CA ASN A 176 26.62 -10.48 4.37
C ASN A 176 25.44 -10.97 5.19
N ARG A 177 24.85 -12.08 4.75
CA ARG A 177 23.77 -12.78 5.47
C ARG A 177 24.35 -13.87 6.35
N LYS A 178 24.31 -13.68 7.66
CA LYS A 178 24.73 -14.72 8.63
C LYS A 178 23.75 -15.88 8.72
N VAL A 179 22.48 -15.64 8.50
CA VAL A 179 21.43 -16.63 8.64
C VAL A 179 20.78 -16.87 7.28
N LEU A 180 21.10 -18.00 6.66
CA LEU A 180 20.23 -18.61 5.67
C LEU A 180 18.95 -19.04 6.39
N THR A 181 17.98 -18.14 6.46
CA THR A 181 16.53 -18.33 6.68
C THR A 181 16.07 -19.71 7.21
N LYS A 182 16.57 -20.19 8.34
CA LYS A 182 15.98 -21.38 9.00
C LYS A 182 15.13 -21.04 10.23
N ASP A 183 15.33 -19.88 10.82
CA ASP A 183 14.51 -19.43 11.94
C ASP A 183 13.31 -18.65 11.42
N LYS A 184 12.23 -19.39 11.17
CA LYS A 184 10.93 -18.81 10.86
C LYS A 184 10.53 -17.94 12.05
N THR A 185 10.36 -16.64 11.80
CA THR A 185 9.76 -15.73 12.78
C THR A 185 8.34 -16.20 13.12
N ILE A 186 7.80 -15.74 14.25
CA ILE A 186 6.40 -16.04 14.61
C ILE A 186 5.48 -15.62 13.48
N GLY A 187 5.75 -14.48 12.82
CA GLY A 187 5.03 -14.03 11.63
C GLY A 187 5.08 -15.02 10.48
N ASP A 188 6.27 -15.57 10.17
CA ASP A 188 6.41 -16.57 9.08
C ASP A 188 5.66 -17.88 9.38
N LYS A 189 5.57 -18.26 10.66
CA LYS A 189 4.77 -19.43 11.09
C LYS A 189 3.27 -19.17 10.91
N ILE A 190 2.81 -18.00 11.34
CA ILE A 190 1.41 -17.57 11.16
C ILE A 190 1.09 -17.51 9.66
N ASP A 191 1.95 -16.88 8.86
CA ASP A 191 1.79 -16.77 7.42
C ASP A 191 1.74 -18.15 6.75
N SER A 192 2.59 -19.09 7.16
CA SER A 192 2.58 -20.43 6.58
C SER A 192 1.28 -21.21 6.85
N VAL A 193 0.58 -20.90 7.95
CA VAL A 193 -0.73 -21.50 8.28
C VAL A 193 -1.84 -20.81 7.51
N ILE A 194 -1.84 -19.47 7.52
CA ILE A 194 -2.89 -18.67 6.88
C ILE A 194 -2.85 -18.81 5.34
N THR A 195 -1.66 -18.95 4.75
CA THR A 195 -1.50 -19.10 3.30
C THR A 195 -1.54 -20.56 2.81
N HIS A 196 -1.79 -21.51 3.70
CA HIS A 196 -1.92 -22.92 3.32
C HIS A 196 -3.17 -23.13 2.45
N PRO A 197 -3.10 -23.83 1.30
CA PRO A 197 -4.18 -23.92 0.32
C PRO A 197 -5.52 -24.43 0.88
N VAL A 198 -5.50 -25.33 1.86
CA VAL A 198 -6.73 -25.91 2.45
C VAL A 198 -7.08 -25.20 3.76
N ILE A 199 -6.10 -25.07 4.67
CA ILE A 199 -6.31 -24.46 6.00
C ILE A 199 -6.63 -22.98 5.85
N GLY A 200 -5.98 -22.28 4.91
CA GLY A 200 -6.23 -20.86 4.65
C GLY A 200 -7.66 -20.57 4.18
N ILE A 201 -8.27 -21.46 3.38
CA ILE A 201 -9.68 -21.33 2.97
C ILE A 201 -10.60 -21.51 4.20
N ALA A 202 -10.32 -22.48 5.05
CA ALA A 202 -11.12 -22.68 6.27
C ALA A 202 -11.01 -21.50 7.23
N ILE A 203 -9.79 -20.96 7.44
CA ILE A 203 -9.57 -19.76 8.25
C ILE A 203 -10.30 -18.58 7.64
N PHE A 204 -10.22 -18.41 6.31
CA PHE A 204 -10.94 -17.34 5.61
C PHE A 204 -12.46 -17.42 5.85
N ALA A 205 -13.04 -18.59 5.72
CA ALA A 205 -14.47 -18.79 5.96
C ALA A 205 -14.85 -18.44 7.42
N VAL A 206 -14.03 -18.86 8.39
CA VAL A 206 -14.27 -18.52 9.82
C VAL A 206 -14.14 -17.03 10.08
N VAL A 207 -13.10 -16.38 9.56
CA VAL A 207 -12.90 -14.93 9.72
C VAL A 207 -14.06 -14.16 9.11
N MET A 208 -14.49 -14.51 7.90
CA MET A 208 -15.62 -13.87 7.25
C MET A 208 -16.93 -14.10 8.02
N TYR A 209 -17.17 -15.33 8.50
CA TYR A 209 -18.30 -15.61 9.35
C TYR A 209 -18.31 -14.73 10.61
N LEU A 210 -17.16 -14.56 11.27
CA LEU A 210 -17.06 -13.70 12.45
C LEU A 210 -17.33 -12.24 12.12
N VAL A 211 -16.83 -11.73 11.00
CA VAL A 211 -17.12 -10.36 10.55
C VAL A 211 -18.62 -10.15 10.37
N PHE A 212 -19.29 -11.03 9.64
CA PHE A 212 -20.73 -10.96 9.44
C PHE A 212 -21.51 -11.14 10.74
N TYR A 213 -21.11 -12.08 11.58
CA TYR A 213 -21.76 -12.30 12.87
C TYR A 213 -21.68 -11.06 13.78
N ILE A 214 -20.51 -10.45 13.89
CA ILE A 214 -20.31 -9.24 14.70
C ILE A 214 -21.11 -8.07 14.11
N SER A 215 -21.11 -7.91 12.80
CA SER A 215 -21.82 -6.81 12.15
C SER A 215 -23.34 -6.97 12.21
N GLN A 216 -23.85 -8.18 11.92
CA GLN A 216 -25.29 -8.40 11.71
C GLN A 216 -26.03 -8.90 12.95
N SER A 217 -25.34 -9.55 13.90
CA SER A 217 -26.01 -10.19 15.03
C SER A 217 -25.60 -9.65 16.40
N THR A 218 -24.56 -8.83 16.48
CA THR A 218 -24.09 -8.32 17.78
C THR A 218 -23.93 -6.79 17.78
N LEU A 219 -22.74 -6.29 17.47
CA LEU A 219 -22.41 -4.87 17.60
C LEU A 219 -23.23 -3.99 16.67
N GLY A 220 -23.40 -4.41 15.41
CA GLY A 220 -24.15 -3.64 14.42
C GLY A 220 -25.62 -3.54 14.80
N THR A 221 -26.25 -4.65 15.20
CA THR A 221 -27.64 -4.67 15.65
C THR A 221 -27.83 -3.85 16.92
N TYR A 222 -26.95 -4.00 17.91
CA TYR A 222 -27.01 -3.21 19.15
C TYR A 222 -26.97 -1.69 18.89
N LEU A 223 -26.10 -1.23 18.00
CA LEU A 223 -26.02 0.19 17.61
C LEU A 223 -27.26 0.63 16.81
N ALA A 224 -27.76 -0.24 15.94
CA ALA A 224 -28.98 0.01 15.18
C ALA A 224 -30.20 0.17 16.11
N ASP A 225 -30.37 -0.70 17.11
CA ASP A 225 -31.46 -0.65 18.06
C ASP A 225 -31.45 0.64 18.90
N ILE A 226 -30.26 1.14 19.27
CA ILE A 226 -30.15 2.43 19.97
C ILE A 226 -30.65 3.57 19.08
N LEU A 227 -30.20 3.61 17.80
CA LEU A 227 -30.60 4.69 16.90
C LEU A 227 -32.07 4.62 16.50
N THR A 228 -32.57 3.42 16.19
CA THR A 228 -33.99 3.24 15.87
C THR A 228 -34.85 3.56 17.07
N GLY A 229 -34.46 3.19 18.28
CA GLY A 229 -35.18 3.53 19.51
C GLY A 229 -35.30 5.04 19.74
N TRP A 230 -34.27 5.83 19.40
CA TRP A 230 -34.38 7.29 19.48
C TRP A 230 -35.35 7.85 18.44
N ILE A 231 -35.35 7.28 17.22
CA ILE A 231 -36.23 7.72 16.14
C ILE A 231 -37.67 7.34 16.47
N GLU A 232 -37.93 6.15 17.02
CA GLU A 232 -39.24 5.72 17.46
C GLU A 232 -39.80 6.60 18.58
N GLN A 233 -38.97 6.98 19.55
CA GLN A 233 -39.37 7.95 20.59
C GLN A 233 -39.74 9.31 19.99
N PHE A 234 -38.96 9.79 19.03
CA PHE A 234 -39.25 11.04 18.32
C PHE A 234 -40.54 10.92 17.50
N GLN A 235 -40.73 9.81 16.79
CA GLN A 235 -41.95 9.52 16.05
C GLN A 235 -43.17 9.52 16.95
N GLY A 236 -43.11 8.84 18.12
CA GLY A 236 -44.18 8.83 19.10
C GLY A 236 -44.54 10.22 19.63
N TRP A 237 -43.51 11.01 19.98
CA TRP A 237 -43.71 12.39 20.40
C TRP A 237 -44.34 13.27 19.30
N ALA A 238 -43.95 13.10 18.05
CA ALA A 238 -44.50 13.83 16.91
C ALA A 238 -45.96 13.43 16.66
N THR A 239 -46.30 12.13 16.75
CA THR A 239 -47.64 11.60 16.60
C THR A 239 -48.57 12.20 17.67
N ASP A 240 -48.17 12.13 18.93
CA ASP A 240 -48.96 12.68 20.05
C ASP A 240 -49.20 14.20 19.89
N SER A 241 -48.19 14.91 19.40
CA SER A 241 -48.29 16.37 19.22
C SER A 241 -49.24 16.75 18.08
N LEU A 242 -49.20 16.01 16.97
CA LEU A 242 -50.09 16.23 15.82
C LEU A 242 -51.54 15.83 16.13
N GLU A 243 -51.78 14.76 16.90
CA GLU A 243 -53.11 14.34 17.36
C GLU A 243 -53.73 15.38 18.29
N LYS A 244 -52.95 15.93 19.24
CA LYS A 244 -53.39 17.03 20.12
C LYS A 244 -53.75 18.31 19.34
N ALA A 245 -53.11 18.54 18.20
CA ALA A 245 -53.40 19.64 17.30
C ALA A 245 -54.59 19.38 16.37
N ASN A 246 -55.33 18.28 16.53
CA ASN A 246 -56.45 17.84 15.68
C ASN A 246 -56.06 17.74 14.18
N ALA A 247 -54.85 17.32 13.88
CA ALA A 247 -54.40 17.07 12.50
C ALA A 247 -55.20 15.89 11.91
N SER A 248 -55.39 15.90 10.56
CA SER A 248 -56.08 14.79 9.90
C SER A 248 -55.23 13.50 9.99
N ALA A 249 -55.92 12.34 10.15
CA ALA A 249 -55.25 11.04 10.23
C ALA A 249 -54.33 10.78 9.07
N PHE A 250 -54.68 11.25 7.86
CA PHE A 250 -53.82 11.15 6.69
C PHE A 250 -52.48 11.91 6.86
N LEU A 251 -52.51 13.08 7.44
CA LEU A 251 -51.37 13.95 7.63
C LEU A 251 -50.42 13.39 8.72
N VAL A 252 -51.01 12.82 9.79
CA VAL A 252 -50.26 12.11 10.84
C VAL A 252 -49.53 10.89 10.25
N SER A 253 -50.25 10.03 9.52
CA SER A 253 -49.63 8.84 8.92
C SER A 253 -48.55 9.21 7.87
N LEU A 254 -48.81 10.21 7.04
CA LEU A 254 -47.82 10.65 6.05
C LEU A 254 -46.52 11.17 6.66
N LEU A 255 -46.63 11.98 7.72
CA LEU A 255 -45.46 12.58 8.37
C LEU A 255 -44.76 11.58 9.30
N CYS A 256 -45.51 10.92 10.19
CA CYS A 256 -44.93 10.07 11.22
C CYS A 256 -44.54 8.70 10.67
N ASP A 257 -45.40 8.01 9.93
CA ASP A 257 -45.09 6.68 9.41
C ASP A 257 -44.34 6.74 8.10
N GLY A 258 -44.70 7.67 7.22
CA GLY A 258 -44.08 7.80 5.92
C GLY A 258 -42.67 8.43 6.00
N ILE A 259 -42.58 9.65 6.52
CA ILE A 259 -41.30 10.39 6.52
C ILE A 259 -40.41 9.94 7.68
N ILE A 260 -40.87 10.02 8.92
CA ILE A 260 -40.04 9.72 10.09
C ILE A 260 -39.73 8.23 10.13
N GLY A 261 -40.71 7.35 9.91
CA GLY A 261 -40.50 5.90 9.83
C GLY A 261 -39.62 5.49 8.68
N GLY A 262 -39.76 6.10 7.49
CA GLY A 262 -38.90 5.86 6.34
C GLY A 262 -37.43 6.27 6.59
N VAL A 263 -37.24 7.45 7.18
CA VAL A 263 -35.89 7.88 7.61
C VAL A 263 -35.33 6.94 8.67
N GLY A 264 -36.18 6.51 9.64
CA GLY A 264 -35.80 5.55 10.67
C GLY A 264 -35.27 4.22 10.11
N ALA A 265 -35.95 3.69 9.10
CA ALA A 265 -35.51 2.46 8.43
C ALA A 265 -34.12 2.60 7.78
N VAL A 266 -33.86 3.71 7.10
CA VAL A 266 -32.54 3.98 6.48
C VAL A 266 -31.46 4.20 7.53
N VAL A 267 -31.73 4.99 8.55
CA VAL A 267 -30.78 5.29 9.63
C VAL A 267 -30.48 4.05 10.46
N GLY A 268 -31.45 3.17 10.69
CA GLY A 268 -31.28 1.90 11.39
C GLY A 268 -30.34 0.93 10.64
N PHE A 269 -30.29 1.01 9.32
CA PHE A 269 -29.38 0.18 8.51
C PHE A 269 -27.92 0.68 8.53
N LEU A 270 -27.72 1.97 8.76
CA LEU A 270 -26.41 2.63 8.70
C LEU A 270 -25.37 2.01 9.65
N PRO A 271 -25.65 1.72 10.94
CA PRO A 271 -24.70 1.12 11.86
C PRO A 271 -24.21 -0.26 11.44
N LEU A 272 -25.09 -1.10 10.87
CA LEU A 272 -24.72 -2.42 10.39
C LEU A 272 -23.63 -2.32 9.30
N VAL A 273 -23.86 -1.42 8.35
CA VAL A 273 -22.91 -1.16 7.25
C VAL A 273 -21.62 -0.56 7.78
N MET A 274 -21.68 0.41 8.69
CA MET A 274 -20.49 1.03 9.30
C MET A 274 -19.62 0.02 10.04
N VAL A 275 -20.19 -0.83 10.86
CA VAL A 275 -19.46 -1.88 11.59
C VAL A 275 -18.83 -2.86 10.62
N MET A 276 -19.54 -3.27 9.58
CA MET A 276 -19.01 -4.17 8.55
C MET A 276 -17.81 -3.55 7.84
N TYR A 277 -17.92 -2.32 7.34
CA TYR A 277 -16.79 -1.65 6.66
C TYR A 277 -15.62 -1.40 7.61
N PHE A 278 -15.86 -1.06 8.85
CA PHE A 278 -14.82 -0.92 9.87
C PHE A 278 -14.03 -2.21 10.06
N LEU A 279 -14.73 -3.34 10.19
CA LEU A 279 -14.08 -4.65 10.34
C LEU A 279 -13.30 -5.07 9.09
N ILE A 280 -13.85 -4.80 7.89
CA ILE A 280 -13.15 -5.08 6.61
C ILE A 280 -11.89 -4.22 6.51
N ALA A 281 -11.97 -2.91 6.80
CA ALA A 281 -10.81 -2.02 6.80
C ALA A 281 -9.73 -2.49 7.79
N LEU A 282 -10.12 -2.96 8.98
CA LEU A 282 -9.19 -3.50 9.96
C LEU A 282 -8.49 -4.77 9.45
N LEU A 283 -9.20 -5.66 8.73
CA LEU A 283 -8.63 -6.84 8.09
C LEU A 283 -7.69 -6.46 6.93
N GLU A 284 -7.97 -5.38 6.23
CA GLU A 284 -7.12 -4.85 5.17
C GLU A 284 -5.83 -4.26 5.76
N ASP A 285 -5.94 -3.41 6.78
CA ASP A 285 -4.81 -2.76 7.43
C ASP A 285 -3.85 -3.74 8.12
N CYS A 286 -4.36 -4.81 8.72
CA CYS A 286 -3.52 -5.87 9.30
C CYS A 286 -2.86 -6.78 8.24
N GLY A 287 -3.15 -6.56 6.95
CA GLY A 287 -2.60 -7.31 5.82
C GLY A 287 -3.21 -8.70 5.63
N TYR A 288 -4.30 -9.02 6.34
CA TYR A 288 -4.99 -10.31 6.19
C TYR A 288 -5.58 -10.49 4.78
N MET A 289 -6.16 -9.43 4.21
CA MET A 289 -6.79 -9.47 2.88
C MET A 289 -5.79 -9.83 1.77
N SER A 290 -4.54 -9.36 1.86
CA SER A 290 -3.48 -9.72 0.92
C SER A 290 -3.16 -11.23 0.97
N ARG A 291 -3.15 -11.83 2.17
CA ARG A 291 -2.92 -13.25 2.37
C ARG A 291 -4.10 -14.09 1.88
N ALA A 292 -5.33 -13.68 2.18
CA ALA A 292 -6.56 -14.31 1.69
C ALA A 292 -6.61 -14.33 0.15
N THR A 293 -6.20 -13.23 -0.48
CA THR A 293 -6.11 -13.14 -1.94
C THR A 293 -5.20 -14.22 -2.53
N VAL A 294 -4.02 -14.44 -1.94
CA VAL A 294 -3.07 -15.50 -2.40
C VAL A 294 -3.69 -16.90 -2.30
N VAL A 295 -4.42 -17.18 -1.22
CA VAL A 295 -5.05 -18.49 -1.00
C VAL A 295 -6.20 -18.75 -1.97
N LEU A 296 -6.98 -17.70 -2.28
CA LEU A 296 -8.16 -17.82 -3.14
C LEU A 296 -7.83 -17.68 -4.63
N ASP A 297 -6.65 -17.14 -4.98
CA ASP A 297 -6.23 -16.92 -6.36
C ASP A 297 -6.30 -18.18 -7.26
N PRO A 298 -5.91 -19.40 -6.80
CA PRO A 298 -6.04 -20.61 -7.61
C PRO A 298 -7.50 -20.97 -7.93
N ILE A 299 -8.45 -20.61 -7.05
CA ILE A 299 -9.87 -20.88 -7.24
C ILE A 299 -10.43 -19.88 -8.25
N PHE A 300 -10.14 -18.59 -8.07
CA PHE A 300 -10.60 -17.49 -8.95
C PHE A 300 -10.03 -17.59 -10.36
N LYS A 301 -8.78 -18.00 -10.51
CA LYS A 301 -8.16 -18.26 -11.82
C LYS A 301 -8.89 -19.33 -12.63
N ARG A 302 -9.50 -20.33 -11.99
CA ARG A 302 -10.30 -21.35 -12.70
C ARG A 302 -11.57 -20.76 -13.33
N VAL A 303 -12.07 -19.66 -12.77
CA VAL A 303 -13.25 -18.95 -13.26
C VAL A 303 -12.87 -17.76 -14.16
N GLY A 304 -11.56 -17.57 -14.43
CA GLY A 304 -11.05 -16.46 -15.25
C GLY A 304 -10.93 -15.13 -14.51
N LEU A 305 -11.01 -15.14 -13.18
CA LEU A 305 -10.88 -13.96 -12.33
C LEU A 305 -9.52 -13.95 -11.62
N SER A 306 -9.03 -12.76 -11.26
CA SER A 306 -7.84 -12.63 -10.41
C SER A 306 -8.21 -12.73 -8.93
N GLY A 307 -7.27 -13.17 -8.08
CA GLY A 307 -7.49 -13.21 -6.63
C GLY A 307 -7.85 -11.85 -6.03
N LYS A 308 -7.50 -10.73 -6.65
CA LYS A 308 -7.91 -9.38 -6.22
C LYS A 308 -9.43 -9.15 -6.31
N SER A 309 -10.14 -9.93 -7.12
CA SER A 309 -11.61 -9.87 -7.24
C SER A 309 -12.34 -10.37 -5.98
N VAL A 310 -11.63 -11.00 -5.07
CA VAL A 310 -12.17 -11.44 -3.76
C VAL A 310 -12.72 -10.27 -2.96
N ILE A 311 -12.01 -9.14 -2.93
CA ILE A 311 -12.38 -7.97 -2.12
C ILE A 311 -13.74 -7.38 -2.54
N PRO A 312 -13.96 -7.04 -3.83
CA PRO A 312 -15.28 -6.58 -4.29
C PRO A 312 -16.39 -7.61 -4.10
N MET A 313 -16.07 -8.91 -4.22
CA MET A 313 -17.05 -9.97 -4.04
C MET A 313 -17.50 -10.08 -2.57
N ILE A 314 -16.57 -9.96 -1.61
CA ILE A 314 -16.90 -9.93 -0.18
C ILE A 314 -17.80 -8.75 0.15
N ILE A 315 -17.44 -7.56 -0.34
CA ILE A 315 -18.23 -6.35 -0.13
C ILE A 315 -19.63 -6.53 -0.74
N GLY A 316 -19.72 -7.05 -1.97
CA GLY A 316 -20.98 -7.28 -2.65
C GLY A 316 -21.89 -8.32 -1.97
N THR A 317 -21.32 -9.36 -1.35
CA THR A 317 -22.09 -10.36 -0.59
C THR A 317 -22.54 -9.85 0.77
N GLY A 318 -21.90 -8.83 1.32
CA GLY A 318 -22.24 -8.25 2.61
C GLY A 318 -23.36 -7.21 2.55
N CYS A 319 -23.61 -6.61 1.39
CA CYS A 319 -24.62 -5.57 1.16
C CYS A 319 -25.74 -6.03 0.21
N GLY A 320 -25.68 -7.27 -0.30
CA GLY A 320 -26.66 -7.83 -1.24
C GLY A 320 -27.78 -8.60 -0.58
#